data_449fe19cdf84fc4d418d5f9d49651566
#
_entry.id   449fe19cdf84fc4d418d5f9d49651566
#
_cell.length_a   1.000
_cell.length_b   1.000
_cell.length_c   1.000
_cell.angle_alpha   90.00
_cell.angle_beta   90.00
_cell.angle_gamma   90.00
#
_symmetry.space_group_name_H-M   'P 1'
#
loop_
_entity.id
_entity.type
_entity.pdbx_description
1 polymer ?
#
loop_
_entity_poly.entity_id
_entity_poly.type
_entity_poly.pdbx_seq_one_letter_code
_entity_poly.pdbx_strand_id
1 'polypeptide(L)'
;MSIKGNIIIGQSGGPTAVINSSLAGAIDAAKDAGVKKIYGMHYGIEGFLNEDIIDLRKHVKNSQDVSLLKRTPSAFLGSCRYKLPKIEGNEEVYEKIFSILEKYDIQYFLYTGGNDSMDTVKMLSDYAAAHGKTQRFMGIPKTIDNDLPVTDHCPGYGSAAKYIATSLKEIIADNDSYGPYRTSAVIVEIMGRHAGWLTAAAALANNSPDLIYLPEVDFDPDDFVKRVGELAKEKNSIVIAVSEGIKLADGRFVCELSGGSDRLDGFGHKQLSGVGAFLASLITEKTGVKARSIEFSTLQRCASHVVSRTDVDEAYNAGYLAAQKAFEGNTGEMITIKVESRRPYLVSYDSFDIHQVANVERKVPLEWIINDGTYVSDEFIEYARPLIMGQIEPYYSAGVPQHISLSKEGKE
;
A
#
# COMPACT_ATOMS: atom_id res chain seq x y z
N MET A 1 -0.12 6.73 -34.41
CA MET A 1 -1.08 7.87 -34.39
C MET A 1 -0.45 8.98 -33.55
N SER A 2 -0.63 10.26 -33.90
CA SER A 2 -0.17 11.35 -33.03
C SER A 2 -1.10 11.46 -31.83
N ILE A 3 -0.56 11.38 -30.61
CA ILE A 3 -1.30 11.58 -29.37
C ILE A 3 -1.80 13.03 -29.32
N LYS A 4 -3.09 13.20 -29.05
CA LYS A 4 -3.72 14.53 -28.94
C LYS A 4 -3.96 14.85 -27.47
N GLY A 5 -3.64 16.09 -27.07
CA GLY A 5 -3.84 16.58 -25.72
C GLY A 5 -2.73 16.20 -24.74
N ASN A 6 -2.92 16.55 -23.49
CA ASN A 6 -1.98 16.40 -22.40
C ASN A 6 -2.41 15.29 -21.44
N ILE A 7 -1.48 14.83 -20.60
CA ILE A 7 -1.73 13.84 -19.55
C ILE A 7 -1.60 14.50 -18.18
N ILE A 8 -2.42 14.05 -17.22
CA ILE A 8 -2.28 14.36 -15.81
C ILE A 8 -2.25 13.09 -14.97
N ILE A 9 -1.38 13.07 -13.96
CA ILE A 9 -1.16 11.92 -13.09
C ILE A 9 -1.37 12.36 -11.64
N GLY A 10 -2.18 11.63 -10.89
CA GLY A 10 -2.43 11.89 -9.47
C GLY A 10 -2.05 10.72 -8.58
N GLN A 11 -1.75 11.04 -7.31
CA GLN A 11 -1.46 10.07 -6.24
C GLN A 11 -2.45 10.28 -5.09
N SER A 12 -2.98 9.19 -4.53
CA SER A 12 -4.05 9.25 -3.53
C SER A 12 -3.92 8.18 -2.46
N GLY A 13 -4.48 8.46 -1.29
CA GLY A 13 -4.51 7.56 -0.13
C GLY A 13 -3.17 7.44 0.59
N GLY A 14 -3.00 6.39 1.39
CA GLY A 14 -1.75 6.11 2.09
C GLY A 14 -0.59 5.91 1.11
N PRO A 15 0.55 6.58 1.28
CA PRO A 15 1.70 6.41 0.39
C PRO A 15 2.37 5.05 0.59
N THR A 16 3.23 4.66 -0.37
CA THR A 16 4.06 3.44 -0.30
C THR A 16 5.50 3.75 -0.65
N ALA A 17 6.39 2.79 -0.43
CA ALA A 17 7.80 2.91 -0.84
C ALA A 17 7.97 2.93 -2.38
N VAL A 18 6.96 2.49 -3.15
CA VAL A 18 7.05 2.33 -4.62
C VAL A 18 6.01 3.14 -5.42
N ILE A 19 5.16 3.94 -4.77
CA ILE A 19 4.14 4.74 -5.46
C ILE A 19 4.75 5.67 -6.52
N ASN A 20 5.96 6.16 -6.28
CA ASN A 20 6.68 7.00 -7.23
C ASN A 20 7.31 6.19 -8.37
N SER A 21 7.46 4.89 -8.24
CA SER A 21 7.86 4.03 -9.37
C SER A 21 6.74 3.96 -10.40
N SER A 22 5.48 3.86 -9.97
CA SER A 22 4.33 3.97 -10.88
C SER A 22 4.26 5.33 -11.58
N LEU A 23 4.51 6.41 -10.82
CA LEU A 23 4.61 7.75 -11.42
C LEU A 23 5.72 7.85 -12.47
N ALA A 24 6.90 7.28 -12.19
CA ALA A 24 8.03 7.24 -13.10
C ALA A 24 7.69 6.49 -14.40
N GLY A 25 7.02 5.35 -14.29
CA GLY A 25 6.56 4.60 -15.47
C GLY A 25 5.58 5.39 -16.34
N ALA A 26 4.59 6.03 -15.73
CA ALA A 26 3.62 6.86 -16.45
C ALA A 26 4.28 8.09 -17.13
N ILE A 27 5.27 8.72 -16.47
CA ILE A 27 6.04 9.83 -17.05
C ILE A 27 6.83 9.35 -18.27
N ASP A 28 7.51 8.22 -18.18
CA ASP A 28 8.33 7.70 -19.28
C ASP A 28 7.45 7.28 -20.46
N ALA A 29 6.34 6.58 -20.23
CA ALA A 29 5.38 6.26 -21.30
C ALA A 29 4.84 7.52 -21.99
N ALA A 30 4.55 8.58 -21.25
CA ALA A 30 4.10 9.85 -21.82
C ALA A 30 5.20 10.57 -22.63
N LYS A 31 6.47 10.47 -22.20
CA LYS A 31 7.62 11.00 -22.96
C LYS A 31 7.82 10.22 -24.26
N ASP A 32 7.80 8.88 -24.19
CA ASP A 32 7.98 7.99 -25.34
C ASP A 32 6.89 8.20 -26.40
N ALA A 33 5.66 8.43 -25.94
CA ALA A 33 4.52 8.75 -26.79
C ALA A 33 4.54 10.19 -27.36
N GLY A 34 5.49 11.04 -26.95
CA GLY A 34 5.61 12.41 -27.43
C GLY A 34 4.56 13.37 -26.88
N VAL A 35 3.93 13.08 -25.76
CA VAL A 35 2.96 13.99 -25.10
C VAL A 35 3.63 15.31 -24.75
N LYS A 36 3.00 16.44 -25.11
CA LYS A 36 3.61 17.77 -24.96
C LYS A 36 3.76 18.20 -23.51
N LYS A 37 2.70 18.05 -22.71
CA LYS A 37 2.67 18.41 -21.29
C LYS A 37 2.31 17.20 -20.46
N ILE A 38 3.11 16.97 -19.42
CA ILE A 38 2.91 15.91 -18.43
C ILE A 38 2.69 16.63 -17.11
N TYR A 39 1.44 16.63 -16.66
CA TYR A 39 1.03 17.29 -15.43
C TYR A 39 0.99 16.32 -14.26
N GLY A 40 1.23 16.84 -13.06
CA GLY A 40 1.01 16.16 -11.79
C GLY A 40 -0.06 16.89 -10.97
N MET A 41 -0.96 16.16 -10.35
CA MET A 41 -1.91 16.71 -9.36
C MET A 41 -1.19 16.86 -8.04
N HIS A 42 -0.88 18.08 -7.61
CA HIS A 42 -0.33 18.30 -6.29
C HIS A 42 -1.44 18.06 -5.25
N TYR A 43 -1.22 17.14 -4.31
CA TYR A 43 -2.23 16.65 -3.35
C TYR A 43 -3.49 16.02 -3.98
N GLY A 44 -3.30 15.25 -5.06
CA GLY A 44 -4.37 14.46 -5.68
C GLY A 44 -5.54 15.29 -6.20
N ILE A 45 -6.75 14.70 -6.14
CA ILE A 45 -7.97 15.34 -6.67
C ILE A 45 -8.35 16.64 -5.91
N GLU A 46 -8.00 16.72 -4.63
CA GLU A 46 -8.26 17.91 -3.81
C GLU A 46 -7.45 19.12 -4.31
N GLY A 47 -6.17 18.92 -4.56
CA GLY A 47 -5.33 19.96 -5.18
C GLY A 47 -5.71 20.24 -6.62
N PHE A 48 -6.11 19.22 -7.39
CA PHE A 48 -6.60 19.39 -8.75
C PHE A 48 -7.83 20.31 -8.81
N LEU A 49 -8.78 20.14 -7.90
CA LEU A 49 -9.95 21.02 -7.76
C LEU A 49 -9.57 22.48 -7.45
N ASN A 50 -8.41 22.71 -6.86
CA ASN A 50 -7.85 24.05 -6.60
C ASN A 50 -6.85 24.52 -7.68
N GLU A 51 -6.76 23.79 -8.79
CA GLU A 51 -5.81 24.03 -9.88
C GLU A 51 -4.34 24.02 -9.43
N ASP A 52 -4.01 23.33 -8.34
CA ASP A 52 -2.62 23.11 -7.91
C ASP A 52 -2.00 21.99 -8.77
N ILE A 53 -1.56 22.38 -9.96
CA ILE A 53 -1.09 21.50 -11.04
C ILE A 53 0.39 21.79 -11.33
N ILE A 54 1.19 20.73 -11.42
CA ILE A 54 2.65 20.79 -11.59
C ILE A 54 3.01 20.30 -13.00
N ASP A 55 3.91 20.99 -13.71
CA ASP A 55 4.53 20.49 -14.94
C ASP A 55 5.69 19.55 -14.59
N LEU A 56 5.45 18.22 -14.67
CA LEU A 56 6.42 17.20 -14.29
C LEU A 56 7.70 17.21 -15.12
N ARG A 57 7.67 17.72 -16.35
CA ARG A 57 8.89 17.85 -17.18
C ARG A 57 9.90 18.82 -16.58
N LYS A 58 9.47 19.75 -15.73
CA LYS A 58 10.37 20.68 -15.04
C LYS A 58 11.10 20.05 -13.86
N HIS A 59 10.54 18.98 -13.28
CA HIS A 59 11.05 18.33 -12.07
C HIS A 59 11.74 16.99 -12.36
N VAL A 60 11.24 16.23 -13.36
CA VAL A 60 11.79 14.94 -13.78
C VAL A 60 12.32 15.09 -15.20
N LYS A 61 13.54 15.63 -15.32
CA LYS A 61 14.11 16.11 -16.58
C LYS A 61 14.79 15.01 -17.39
N ASN A 62 15.45 14.10 -16.72
CA ASN A 62 16.35 13.11 -17.33
C ASN A 62 16.19 11.72 -16.67
N SER A 63 16.91 10.72 -17.17
CA SER A 63 16.87 9.34 -16.67
C SER A 63 17.39 9.21 -15.23
N GLN A 64 18.29 10.10 -14.79
CA GLN A 64 18.78 10.10 -13.42
C GLN A 64 17.70 10.55 -12.44
N ASP A 65 16.91 11.59 -12.80
CA ASP A 65 15.76 12.03 -12.01
C ASP A 65 14.70 10.92 -11.93
N VAL A 66 14.42 10.22 -13.03
CA VAL A 66 13.53 9.05 -13.06
C VAL A 66 14.05 7.95 -12.13
N SER A 67 15.35 7.65 -12.19
CA SER A 67 15.98 6.65 -11.34
C SER A 67 15.92 7.03 -9.86
N LEU A 68 16.06 8.31 -9.53
CA LEU A 68 15.94 8.82 -8.17
C LEU A 68 14.48 8.82 -7.69
N LEU A 69 13.54 9.15 -8.59
CA LEU A 69 12.10 9.11 -8.30
C LEU A 69 11.65 7.69 -7.90
N LYS A 70 12.10 6.67 -8.61
CA LYS A 70 11.84 5.24 -8.30
C LYS A 70 12.32 4.82 -6.91
N ARG A 71 13.27 5.53 -6.31
CA ARG A 71 13.89 5.27 -4.99
C ARG A 71 13.35 6.19 -3.89
N THR A 72 12.55 7.17 -4.27
CA THR A 72 11.95 8.12 -3.34
C THR A 72 10.69 7.53 -2.73
N PRO A 73 10.61 7.37 -1.40
CA PRO A 73 9.41 6.87 -0.75
C PRO A 73 8.34 7.94 -0.65
N SER A 74 7.15 7.54 -0.26
CA SER A 74 5.99 8.41 -0.11
C SER A 74 5.50 8.98 -1.44
N ALA A 75 4.49 9.83 -1.42
CA ALA A 75 3.91 10.43 -2.62
C ALA A 75 4.69 11.69 -3.01
N PHE A 76 5.42 11.65 -4.12
CA PHE A 76 6.18 12.79 -4.65
C PHE A 76 5.29 14.00 -4.96
N LEU A 77 4.07 13.74 -5.45
CA LEU A 77 3.07 14.77 -5.73
C LEU A 77 2.26 15.18 -4.49
N GLY A 78 2.57 14.60 -3.32
CA GLY A 78 1.65 14.66 -2.19
C GLY A 78 0.46 13.71 -2.40
N SER A 79 -0.38 13.60 -1.40
CA SER A 79 -1.55 12.72 -1.42
C SER A 79 -2.72 13.39 -0.74
N CYS A 80 -3.95 12.94 -1.03
CA CYS A 80 -5.14 13.36 -0.33
C CYS A 80 -6.00 12.16 0.08
N ARG A 81 -6.93 12.41 0.98
CA ARG A 81 -8.00 11.48 1.39
C ARG A 81 -9.36 12.12 1.12
N TYR A 82 -9.53 12.62 -0.11
CA TYR A 82 -10.77 13.22 -0.57
C TYR A 82 -11.63 12.16 -1.26
N LYS A 83 -12.84 11.97 -0.75
CA LYS A 83 -13.84 11.12 -1.38
C LYS A 83 -14.70 11.97 -2.30
N LEU A 84 -14.67 11.65 -3.60
CA LEU A 84 -15.51 12.34 -4.57
C LEU A 84 -16.97 12.08 -4.22
N PRO A 85 -17.83 13.11 -4.12
CA PRO A 85 -19.24 12.91 -3.83
C PRO A 85 -19.94 12.19 -5.00
N LYS A 86 -21.04 11.50 -4.74
CA LYS A 86 -21.86 10.90 -5.80
C LYS A 86 -22.32 11.96 -6.78
N ILE A 87 -22.51 11.58 -8.05
CA ILE A 87 -22.86 12.50 -9.14
C ILE A 87 -24.21 13.20 -8.84
N GLU A 88 -25.20 12.41 -8.41
CA GLU A 88 -26.55 12.92 -8.16
C GLU A 88 -26.53 13.99 -7.06
N GLY A 89 -26.88 15.23 -7.43
CA GLY A 89 -26.94 16.38 -6.54
C GLY A 89 -25.58 17.08 -6.28
N ASN A 90 -24.52 16.65 -7.00
CA ASN A 90 -23.18 17.24 -6.91
C ASN A 90 -22.56 17.45 -8.31
N GLU A 91 -23.38 17.62 -9.33
CA GLU A 91 -22.97 17.75 -10.73
C GLU A 91 -21.97 18.90 -10.91
N GLU A 92 -22.07 19.97 -10.13
CA GLU A 92 -21.18 21.13 -10.16
C GLU A 92 -19.71 20.76 -9.90
N VAL A 93 -19.46 19.75 -9.06
CA VAL A 93 -18.08 19.27 -8.78
C VAL A 93 -17.49 18.62 -10.02
N TYR A 94 -18.29 17.83 -10.73
CA TYR A 94 -17.88 17.17 -11.96
C TYR A 94 -17.69 18.19 -13.09
N GLU A 95 -18.63 19.11 -13.26
CA GLU A 95 -18.49 20.22 -14.23
C GLU A 95 -17.21 21.00 -13.99
N LYS A 96 -16.86 21.28 -12.74
CA LYS A 96 -15.61 21.95 -12.38
C LYS A 96 -14.39 21.10 -12.80
N ILE A 97 -14.39 19.80 -12.48
CA ILE A 97 -13.29 18.88 -12.89
C ILE A 97 -13.12 18.91 -14.41
N PHE A 98 -14.21 18.74 -15.17
CA PHE A 98 -14.13 18.72 -16.63
C PHE A 98 -13.75 20.07 -17.22
N SER A 99 -14.17 21.18 -16.63
CA SER A 99 -13.73 22.52 -17.04
C SER A 99 -12.21 22.71 -16.87
N ILE A 100 -11.65 22.20 -15.77
CA ILE A 100 -10.18 22.22 -15.56
C ILE A 100 -9.47 21.32 -16.59
N LEU A 101 -9.99 20.10 -16.86
CA LEU A 101 -9.44 19.22 -17.88
C LEU A 101 -9.39 19.91 -19.25
N GLU A 102 -10.48 20.57 -19.64
CA GLU A 102 -10.58 21.32 -20.90
C GLU A 102 -9.63 22.51 -20.93
N LYS A 103 -9.55 23.30 -19.85
CA LYS A 103 -8.66 24.47 -19.72
C LYS A 103 -7.18 24.13 -19.96
N TYR A 104 -6.73 22.97 -19.46
CA TYR A 104 -5.35 22.49 -19.59
C TYR A 104 -5.13 21.53 -20.77
N ASP A 105 -6.13 21.34 -21.64
CA ASP A 105 -6.11 20.37 -22.76
C ASP A 105 -5.73 18.97 -22.30
N ILE A 106 -6.25 18.53 -21.12
CA ILE A 106 -5.97 17.22 -20.56
C ILE A 106 -6.94 16.21 -21.17
N GLN A 107 -6.40 15.22 -21.88
CA GLN A 107 -7.15 14.11 -22.47
C GLN A 107 -7.00 12.81 -21.70
N TYR A 108 -5.92 12.67 -20.91
CA TYR A 108 -5.57 11.45 -20.22
C TYR A 108 -5.39 11.73 -18.73
N PHE A 109 -6.20 11.05 -17.92
CA PHE A 109 -6.23 11.20 -16.46
C PHE A 109 -5.85 9.86 -15.82
N LEU A 110 -4.69 9.80 -15.19
CA LEU A 110 -4.22 8.63 -14.45
C LEU A 110 -4.28 8.88 -12.95
N TYR A 111 -4.83 7.92 -12.19
CA TYR A 111 -4.96 8.08 -10.76
C TYR A 111 -4.42 6.85 -10.03
N THR A 112 -3.38 7.06 -9.21
CA THR A 112 -2.71 5.99 -8.45
C THR A 112 -3.29 5.91 -7.06
N GLY A 113 -3.87 4.76 -6.69
CA GLY A 113 -4.42 4.60 -5.34
C GLY A 113 -5.07 3.24 -5.07
N GLY A 114 -5.72 3.15 -3.91
CA GLY A 114 -6.49 1.99 -3.45
C GLY A 114 -7.98 2.08 -3.84
N ASN A 115 -8.82 1.37 -3.11
CA ASN A 115 -10.26 1.24 -3.39
C ASN A 115 -10.99 2.58 -3.60
N ASP A 116 -10.84 3.55 -2.69
CA ASP A 116 -11.48 4.88 -2.83
C ASP A 116 -10.99 5.65 -4.06
N SER A 117 -9.73 5.44 -4.47
CA SER A 117 -9.19 6.07 -5.67
C SER A 117 -9.73 5.42 -6.94
N MET A 118 -9.97 4.10 -6.92
CA MET A 118 -10.62 3.40 -8.03
C MET A 118 -12.09 3.82 -8.15
N ASP A 119 -12.77 4.09 -7.04
CA ASP A 119 -14.13 4.66 -7.06
C ASP A 119 -14.13 6.07 -7.71
N THR A 120 -13.12 6.90 -7.44
CA THR A 120 -12.94 8.19 -8.12
C THR A 120 -12.79 8.02 -9.64
N VAL A 121 -11.93 7.10 -10.10
CA VAL A 121 -11.75 6.80 -11.55
C VAL A 121 -13.04 6.33 -12.17
N LYS A 122 -13.76 5.43 -11.49
CA LYS A 122 -15.07 4.93 -11.91
C LYS A 122 -16.07 6.08 -12.12
N MET A 123 -16.28 6.92 -11.09
CA MET A 123 -17.25 8.02 -11.16
C MET A 123 -16.91 9.02 -12.25
N LEU A 124 -15.63 9.34 -12.47
CA LEU A 124 -15.22 10.25 -13.55
C LEU A 124 -15.40 9.64 -14.93
N SER A 125 -15.13 8.35 -15.11
CA SER A 125 -15.36 7.67 -16.37
C SER A 125 -16.85 7.54 -16.71
N ASP A 126 -17.69 7.25 -15.70
CA ASP A 126 -19.16 7.17 -15.85
C ASP A 126 -19.75 8.54 -16.24
N TYR A 127 -19.31 9.60 -15.56
CA TYR A 127 -19.71 10.97 -15.90
C TYR A 127 -19.32 11.33 -17.33
N ALA A 128 -18.08 11.01 -17.73
CA ALA A 128 -17.59 11.26 -19.09
C ALA A 128 -18.44 10.55 -20.13
N ALA A 129 -18.76 9.27 -19.91
CA ALA A 129 -19.59 8.48 -20.81
C ALA A 129 -21.01 9.06 -20.95
N ALA A 130 -21.64 9.42 -19.81
CA ALA A 130 -22.98 9.99 -19.77
C ALA A 130 -23.09 11.36 -20.46
N HIS A 131 -22.01 12.15 -20.49
CA HIS A 131 -22.00 13.52 -21.03
C HIS A 131 -21.22 13.64 -22.35
N GLY A 132 -20.88 12.53 -23.01
CA GLY A 132 -20.19 12.52 -24.31
C GLY A 132 -18.80 13.15 -24.26
N LYS A 133 -18.12 13.13 -23.11
CA LYS A 133 -16.75 13.62 -22.96
C LYS A 133 -15.74 12.61 -23.52
N THR A 134 -14.60 13.08 -23.99
CA THR A 134 -13.60 12.26 -24.69
C THR A 134 -12.38 11.89 -23.85
N GLN A 135 -12.28 12.44 -22.66
CA GLN A 135 -11.16 12.18 -21.73
C GLN A 135 -11.11 10.71 -21.32
N ARG A 136 -9.92 10.18 -21.09
CA ARG A 136 -9.64 8.80 -20.71
C ARG A 136 -9.16 8.74 -19.27
N PHE A 137 -9.78 7.88 -18.48
CA PHE A 137 -9.54 7.71 -17.05
C PHE A 137 -9.03 6.31 -16.76
N MET A 138 -7.81 6.19 -16.20
CA MET A 138 -7.21 4.90 -15.87
C MET A 138 -6.76 4.87 -14.41
N GLY A 139 -7.03 3.75 -13.74
CA GLY A 139 -6.54 3.46 -12.40
C GLY A 139 -5.18 2.76 -12.43
N ILE A 140 -4.28 3.19 -11.55
CA ILE A 140 -3.01 2.52 -11.28
C ILE A 140 -3.11 1.93 -9.87
N PRO A 141 -3.05 0.58 -9.71
CA PRO A 141 -3.20 -0.04 -8.41
C PRO A 141 -2.06 0.36 -7.48
N LYS A 142 -2.40 0.66 -6.24
CA LYS A 142 -1.45 0.95 -5.18
C LYS A 142 -2.11 0.74 -3.83
N THR A 143 -1.60 -0.17 -3.03
CA THR A 143 -1.84 -0.29 -1.59
C THR A 143 -0.83 -1.26 -0.98
N ILE A 144 -0.40 -1.00 0.28
CA ILE A 144 0.36 -2.00 1.04
C ILE A 144 -0.55 -3.10 1.58
N ASP A 145 -1.86 -2.84 1.70
CA ASP A 145 -2.83 -3.76 2.30
C ASP A 145 -3.13 -4.97 1.40
N ASN A 146 -2.73 -4.92 0.13
CA ASN A 146 -2.89 -5.99 -0.85
C ASN A 146 -4.35 -6.45 -1.03
N ASP A 147 -5.28 -5.54 -0.85
CA ASP A 147 -6.72 -5.78 -0.72
C ASP A 147 -7.55 -5.51 -1.98
N LEU A 148 -6.93 -5.05 -3.09
CA LEU A 148 -7.64 -4.85 -4.35
C LEU A 148 -7.95 -6.19 -5.02
N PRO A 149 -9.20 -6.40 -5.49
CA PRO A 149 -9.57 -7.59 -6.24
C PRO A 149 -9.02 -7.56 -7.68
N VAL A 150 -9.21 -8.64 -8.41
CA VAL A 150 -8.88 -8.87 -9.83
C VAL A 150 -7.40 -8.73 -10.20
N THR A 151 -6.54 -8.35 -9.30
CA THR A 151 -5.08 -8.38 -9.44
C THR A 151 -4.49 -9.42 -8.50
N ASP A 152 -3.40 -10.09 -8.89
CA ASP A 152 -2.75 -11.07 -8.01
C ASP A 152 -2.24 -10.40 -6.74
N HIS A 153 -1.59 -9.25 -6.87
CA HIS A 153 -1.11 -8.43 -5.76
C HIS A 153 -1.04 -6.95 -6.15
N CYS A 154 -0.79 -6.11 -5.17
CA CYS A 154 -0.79 -4.66 -5.34
C CYS A 154 0.63 -4.09 -5.19
N PRO A 155 1.06 -3.17 -6.08
CA PRO A 155 2.29 -2.42 -5.88
C PRO A 155 2.29 -1.67 -4.53
N GLY A 156 3.36 -1.87 -3.77
CA GLY A 156 3.51 -1.39 -2.39
C GLY A 156 3.54 -2.52 -1.37
N TYR A 157 2.77 -3.58 -1.58
CA TYR A 157 2.72 -4.74 -0.69
C TYR A 157 4.07 -5.47 -0.59
N GLY A 158 4.71 -5.77 -1.73
CA GLY A 158 5.97 -6.53 -1.74
C GLY A 158 7.09 -5.85 -0.94
N SER A 159 7.21 -4.53 -1.04
CA SER A 159 8.20 -3.77 -0.27
C SER A 159 7.86 -3.69 1.22
N ALA A 160 6.58 -3.51 1.57
CA ALA A 160 6.15 -3.52 2.96
C ALA A 160 6.34 -4.90 3.60
N ALA A 161 5.99 -5.97 2.90
CA ALA A 161 6.21 -7.36 3.32
C ALA A 161 7.72 -7.66 3.53
N LYS A 162 8.58 -7.16 2.64
CA LYS A 162 10.03 -7.29 2.79
C LYS A 162 10.56 -6.57 4.03
N TYR A 163 10.08 -5.34 4.28
CA TYR A 163 10.44 -4.60 5.49
C TYR A 163 10.03 -5.36 6.75
N ILE A 164 8.79 -5.87 6.79
CA ILE A 164 8.27 -6.65 7.92
C ILE A 164 9.12 -7.89 8.16
N ALA A 165 9.37 -8.69 7.13
CA ALA A 165 10.16 -9.91 7.24
C ALA A 165 11.61 -9.65 7.68
N THR A 166 12.24 -8.58 7.16
CA THR A 166 13.60 -8.19 7.50
C THR A 166 13.70 -7.71 8.95
N SER A 167 12.82 -6.79 9.34
CA SER A 167 12.80 -6.23 10.70
C SER A 167 12.46 -7.27 11.75
N LEU A 168 11.51 -8.18 11.44
CA LEU A 168 11.19 -9.29 12.35
C LEU A 168 12.37 -10.22 12.56
N LYS A 169 13.10 -10.56 11.51
CA LYS A 169 14.32 -11.37 11.65
C LYS A 169 15.34 -10.76 12.61
N GLU A 170 15.50 -9.43 12.57
CA GLU A 170 16.40 -8.69 13.44
C GLU A 170 15.86 -8.60 14.87
N ILE A 171 14.56 -8.39 15.05
CA ILE A 171 13.87 -8.40 16.35
C ILE A 171 13.96 -9.76 17.03
N ILE A 172 13.80 -10.85 16.26
CA ILE A 172 13.95 -12.22 16.77
C ILE A 172 15.37 -12.43 17.28
N ALA A 173 16.37 -12.05 16.49
CA ALA A 173 17.78 -12.16 16.90
C ALA A 173 18.13 -11.32 18.15
N ASP A 174 17.55 -10.11 18.27
CA ASP A 174 17.70 -9.28 19.47
C ASP A 174 17.06 -9.97 20.69
N ASN A 175 15.82 -10.47 20.53
CA ASN A 175 15.12 -11.12 21.64
C ASN A 175 15.81 -12.41 22.08
N ASP A 176 16.33 -13.20 21.14
CA ASP A 176 17.11 -14.42 21.41
C ASP A 176 18.42 -14.13 22.19
N SER A 177 18.96 -12.93 22.06
CA SER A 177 20.23 -12.54 22.70
C SER A 177 20.14 -12.42 24.23
N TYR A 178 18.96 -12.36 24.82
CA TYR A 178 18.78 -12.25 26.27
C TYR A 178 19.10 -13.53 27.03
N GLY A 179 19.32 -14.64 26.33
CA GLY A 179 19.81 -15.91 26.88
C GLY A 179 18.76 -16.70 27.66
N PRO A 180 19.16 -17.88 28.22
CA PRO A 180 18.23 -18.89 28.69
C PRO A 180 17.65 -18.64 30.11
N TYR A 181 18.09 -17.59 30.80
CA TYR A 181 17.74 -17.40 32.22
C TYR A 181 16.52 -16.52 32.45
N ARG A 182 15.93 -15.96 31.39
CA ARG A 182 14.76 -15.08 31.47
C ARG A 182 13.89 -15.28 30.23
N THR A 183 12.63 -15.65 30.46
CA THR A 183 11.66 -15.67 29.37
C THR A 183 11.18 -14.26 29.07
N SER A 184 11.21 -13.88 27.78
CA SER A 184 10.71 -12.62 27.28
C SER A 184 9.84 -12.80 26.05
N ALA A 185 8.82 -11.97 25.92
CA ALA A 185 7.95 -11.92 24.75
C ALA A 185 8.04 -10.55 24.07
N VAL A 186 8.02 -10.54 22.75
CA VAL A 186 7.91 -9.33 21.93
C VAL A 186 6.68 -9.45 21.04
N ILE A 187 5.78 -8.48 21.14
CA ILE A 187 4.60 -8.37 20.27
C ILE A 187 4.89 -7.30 19.23
N VAL A 188 4.85 -7.67 17.95
CA VAL A 188 5.05 -6.75 16.84
C VAL A 188 3.70 -6.44 16.21
N GLU A 189 3.26 -5.19 16.38
CA GLU A 189 2.03 -4.66 15.81
C GLU A 189 2.28 -4.20 14.37
N ILE A 190 1.46 -4.72 13.45
CA ILE A 190 1.59 -4.53 12.00
C ILE A 190 0.27 -3.96 11.47
N MET A 191 0.33 -3.06 10.49
CA MET A 191 -0.85 -2.54 9.81
C MET A 191 -1.67 -3.65 9.15
N GLY A 192 -2.98 -3.47 9.13
CA GLY A 192 -3.94 -4.39 8.54
C GLY A 192 -5.27 -4.32 9.26
N ARG A 193 -6.18 -3.42 8.81
CA ARG A 193 -7.47 -3.22 9.48
C ARG A 193 -8.44 -4.35 9.23
N HIS A 194 -8.63 -4.76 7.97
CA HIS A 194 -9.62 -5.73 7.54
C HIS A 194 -9.01 -6.92 6.81
N ALA A 195 -7.78 -6.76 6.31
CA ALA A 195 -7.03 -7.77 5.60
C ALA A 195 -5.65 -7.96 6.23
N GLY A 196 -5.28 -9.18 6.52
CA GLY A 196 -4.08 -9.56 7.26
C GLY A 196 -2.83 -9.80 6.42
N TRP A 197 -2.83 -9.40 5.13
CA TRP A 197 -1.72 -9.68 4.21
C TRP A 197 -0.35 -9.23 4.72
N LEU A 198 -0.27 -8.04 5.31
CA LEU A 198 0.98 -7.53 5.88
C LEU A 198 1.44 -8.33 7.09
N THR A 199 0.51 -8.64 7.99
CA THR A 199 0.82 -9.42 9.20
C THR A 199 1.20 -10.87 8.84
N ALA A 200 0.53 -11.46 7.85
CA ALA A 200 0.88 -12.76 7.31
C ALA A 200 2.32 -12.81 6.75
N ALA A 201 2.82 -11.68 6.17
CA ALA A 201 4.18 -11.57 5.68
C ALA A 201 5.26 -11.75 6.77
N ALA A 202 4.89 -11.69 8.05
CA ALA A 202 5.77 -12.05 9.16
C ALA A 202 6.33 -13.48 9.03
N ALA A 203 5.57 -14.40 8.44
CA ALA A 203 6.02 -15.77 8.17
C ALA A 203 7.16 -15.88 7.15
N LEU A 204 7.45 -14.81 6.41
CA LEU A 204 8.56 -14.78 5.44
C LEU A 204 9.93 -14.58 6.11
N ALA A 205 9.97 -14.19 7.38
CA ALA A 205 11.21 -14.08 8.13
C ALA A 205 11.85 -15.47 8.33
N ASN A 206 13.16 -15.56 8.13
CA ASN A 206 13.88 -16.75 8.55
C ASN A 206 13.88 -16.78 10.09
N ASN A 207 13.54 -17.92 10.70
CA ASN A 207 13.16 -18.03 12.10
C ASN A 207 11.91 -17.15 12.37
N SER A 208 10.82 -17.49 11.71
CA SER A 208 9.56 -16.73 11.77
C SER A 208 8.99 -16.65 13.19
N PRO A 209 8.07 -15.69 13.45
CA PRO A 209 7.45 -15.55 14.76
C PRO A 209 6.72 -16.82 15.19
N ASP A 210 6.55 -17.00 16.50
CA ASP A 210 5.88 -18.17 17.07
C ASP A 210 4.38 -18.17 16.80
N LEU A 211 3.77 -16.98 16.81
CA LEU A 211 2.34 -16.78 16.58
C LEU A 211 2.13 -15.61 15.64
N ILE A 212 1.12 -15.73 14.78
CA ILE A 212 0.68 -14.69 13.84
C ILE A 212 -0.83 -14.58 13.93
N TYR A 213 -1.36 -13.42 14.35
CA TYR A 213 -2.79 -13.17 14.48
C TYR A 213 -3.29 -12.22 13.41
N LEU A 214 -4.25 -12.67 12.61
CA LEU A 214 -4.81 -11.96 11.46
C LEU A 214 -6.25 -11.48 11.76
N PRO A 215 -6.72 -10.39 11.11
CA PRO A 215 -8.05 -9.86 11.33
C PRO A 215 -9.17 -10.72 10.69
N GLU A 216 -8.81 -11.72 9.90
CA GLU A 216 -9.73 -12.66 9.27
C GLU A 216 -10.33 -13.68 10.24
N VAL A 217 -9.69 -13.88 11.41
CA VAL A 217 -10.10 -14.85 12.42
C VAL A 217 -10.39 -14.13 13.73
N ASP A 218 -11.44 -14.54 14.41
CA ASP A 218 -11.80 -14.01 15.73
C ASP A 218 -10.68 -14.26 16.74
N PHE A 219 -10.33 -13.25 17.51
CA PHE A 219 -9.28 -13.29 18.50
C PHE A 219 -9.88 -13.59 19.90
N ASP A 220 -9.32 -14.57 20.56
CA ASP A 220 -9.67 -14.92 21.95
C ASP A 220 -8.50 -14.55 22.89
N PRO A 221 -8.67 -13.54 23.80
CA PRO A 221 -7.63 -13.14 24.75
C PRO A 221 -7.22 -14.24 25.74
N ASP A 222 -8.13 -15.12 26.12
CA ASP A 222 -7.83 -16.20 27.09
C ASP A 222 -7.02 -17.32 26.41
N ASP A 223 -7.38 -17.70 25.18
CA ASP A 223 -6.59 -18.66 24.39
C ASP A 223 -5.20 -18.09 24.08
N PHE A 224 -5.11 -16.80 23.74
CA PHE A 224 -3.84 -16.11 23.54
C PHE A 224 -2.91 -16.21 24.75
N VAL A 225 -3.40 -15.88 25.94
CA VAL A 225 -2.64 -15.97 27.20
C VAL A 225 -2.19 -17.40 27.47
N LYS A 226 -3.09 -18.37 27.25
CA LYS A 226 -2.79 -19.80 27.41
C LYS A 226 -1.66 -20.25 26.49
N ARG A 227 -1.73 -19.93 25.17
CA ARG A 227 -0.68 -20.31 24.19
C ARG A 227 0.66 -19.69 24.54
N VAL A 228 0.71 -18.42 24.93
CA VAL A 228 1.95 -17.77 25.37
C VAL A 228 2.51 -18.41 26.63
N GLY A 229 1.64 -18.77 27.58
CA GLY A 229 2.04 -19.49 28.80
C GLY A 229 2.59 -20.90 28.53
N GLU A 230 2.11 -21.57 27.50
CA GLU A 230 2.62 -22.88 27.05
C GLU A 230 3.99 -22.70 26.38
N LEU A 231 4.13 -21.77 25.44
CA LEU A 231 5.39 -21.44 24.79
C LEU A 231 6.48 -21.05 25.81
N ALA A 232 6.11 -20.31 26.85
CA ALA A 232 7.05 -19.89 27.90
C ALA A 232 7.64 -21.03 28.75
N LYS A 233 7.02 -22.22 28.72
CA LYS A 233 7.57 -23.44 29.35
C LYS A 233 8.61 -24.13 28.45
N GLU A 234 8.52 -23.92 27.15
CA GLU A 234 9.34 -24.61 26.16
C GLU A 234 10.53 -23.77 25.69
N LYS A 235 10.39 -22.45 25.70
CA LYS A 235 11.42 -21.53 25.17
C LYS A 235 11.46 -20.20 25.93
N ASN A 236 12.60 -19.52 25.86
CA ASN A 236 12.85 -18.27 26.57
C ASN A 236 12.64 -17.00 25.72
N SER A 237 12.58 -17.16 24.42
CA SER A 237 12.34 -16.06 23.47
C SER A 237 11.05 -16.35 22.71
N ILE A 238 10.07 -15.46 22.82
CA ILE A 238 8.77 -15.57 22.17
C ILE A 238 8.56 -14.31 21.34
N VAL A 239 8.26 -14.48 20.05
CA VAL A 239 7.92 -13.36 19.17
C VAL A 239 6.57 -13.59 18.52
N ILE A 240 5.71 -12.58 18.58
CA ILE A 240 4.33 -12.64 18.13
C ILE A 240 4.09 -11.49 17.16
N ALA A 241 3.59 -11.79 15.98
CA ALA A 241 3.10 -10.79 15.03
C ALA A 241 1.59 -10.65 15.17
N VAL A 242 1.11 -9.41 15.25
CA VAL A 242 -0.33 -9.14 15.42
C VAL A 242 -0.77 -8.01 14.50
N SER A 243 -1.91 -8.20 13.82
CA SER A 243 -2.54 -7.12 13.06
C SER A 243 -3.22 -6.11 13.99
N GLU A 244 -3.09 -4.82 13.68
CA GLU A 244 -3.80 -3.75 14.39
C GLU A 244 -5.33 -3.94 14.37
N GLY A 245 -5.84 -4.68 13.38
CA GLY A 245 -7.26 -4.89 13.12
C GLY A 245 -7.85 -6.20 13.65
N ILE A 246 -7.16 -6.94 14.54
CA ILE A 246 -7.75 -8.14 15.14
C ILE A 246 -9.00 -7.80 15.95
N LYS A 247 -9.99 -8.70 15.92
CA LYS A 247 -11.32 -8.50 16.49
C LYS A 247 -11.71 -9.65 17.40
N LEU A 248 -12.49 -9.31 18.42
CA LEU A 248 -13.20 -10.29 19.22
C LEU A 248 -14.38 -10.88 18.44
N ALA A 249 -14.90 -12.01 18.90
CA ALA A 249 -16.08 -12.68 18.33
C ALA A 249 -17.35 -11.79 18.26
N ASP A 250 -17.43 -10.75 19.09
CA ASP A 250 -18.51 -9.74 19.05
C ASP A 250 -18.28 -8.62 18.04
N GLY A 251 -17.17 -8.66 17.30
CA GLY A 251 -16.82 -7.71 16.24
C GLY A 251 -16.09 -6.44 16.71
N ARG A 252 -15.87 -6.24 18.01
CA ARG A 252 -15.07 -5.11 18.53
C ARG A 252 -13.59 -5.33 18.23
N PHE A 253 -12.90 -4.24 17.91
CA PHE A 253 -11.43 -4.30 17.79
C PHE A 253 -10.78 -4.50 19.16
N VAL A 254 -9.75 -5.33 19.23
CA VAL A 254 -9.02 -5.58 20.48
C VAL A 254 -8.38 -4.32 21.05
N CYS A 255 -7.93 -3.38 20.21
CA CYS A 255 -7.41 -2.10 20.66
C CYS A 255 -8.44 -1.26 21.44
N GLU A 256 -9.73 -1.46 21.25
CA GLU A 256 -10.78 -0.76 22.01
C GLU A 256 -10.81 -1.17 23.49
N LEU A 257 -10.30 -2.36 23.84
CA LEU A 257 -10.19 -2.81 25.24
C LEU A 257 -9.17 -1.99 26.06
N SER A 258 -8.22 -1.34 25.40
CA SER A 258 -7.23 -0.46 26.04
C SER A 258 -7.64 1.02 26.12
N GLY A 259 -8.89 1.36 25.76
CA GLY A 259 -9.34 2.75 25.68
C GLY A 259 -8.87 3.45 24.42
N GLY A 260 -8.74 2.72 23.31
CA GLY A 260 -8.29 3.20 22.00
C GLY A 260 -9.05 4.43 21.50
N SER A 261 -8.41 5.23 20.68
CA SER A 261 -8.92 6.53 20.26
C SER A 261 -10.11 6.40 19.30
N ASP A 262 -11.19 7.17 19.54
CA ASP A 262 -12.31 7.32 18.60
C ASP A 262 -11.97 8.27 17.42
N ARG A 263 -10.69 8.53 17.15
CA ARG A 263 -10.26 9.40 16.06
C ARG A 263 -10.53 8.73 14.71
N LEU A 264 -11.15 9.49 13.82
CA LEU A 264 -11.40 9.10 12.43
C LEU A 264 -10.33 9.70 11.52
N ASP A 265 -9.99 8.96 10.46
CA ASP A 265 -9.18 9.49 9.36
C ASP A 265 -10.03 10.28 8.36
N GLY A 266 -9.40 10.87 7.32
CA GLY A 266 -10.08 11.67 6.29
C GLY A 266 -11.09 10.88 5.44
N PHE A 267 -11.08 9.54 5.48
CA PHE A 267 -12.08 8.68 4.85
C PHE A 267 -13.18 8.20 5.82
N GLY A 268 -13.13 8.64 7.09
CA GLY A 268 -14.09 8.26 8.13
C GLY A 268 -13.81 6.94 8.83
N HIS A 269 -12.60 6.41 8.71
CA HIS A 269 -12.21 5.17 9.39
C HIS A 269 -11.59 5.46 10.77
N LYS A 270 -11.90 4.63 11.78
CA LYS A 270 -11.22 4.69 13.09
C LYS A 270 -9.71 4.49 12.92
N GLN A 271 -8.90 5.28 13.61
CA GLN A 271 -7.47 5.03 13.72
C GLN A 271 -7.24 3.93 14.75
N LEU A 272 -6.72 2.78 14.28
CA LEU A 272 -6.38 1.65 15.15
C LEU A 272 -4.92 1.78 15.58
N SER A 273 -4.63 1.55 16.86
CA SER A 273 -3.27 1.46 17.41
C SER A 273 -3.30 0.96 18.85
N GLY A 274 -2.17 0.43 19.33
CA GLY A 274 -2.00 0.04 20.73
C GLY A 274 -2.43 -1.38 21.08
N VAL A 275 -2.81 -2.18 20.10
CA VAL A 275 -3.13 -3.61 20.34
C VAL A 275 -1.91 -4.36 20.87
N GLY A 276 -0.72 -4.10 20.35
CA GLY A 276 0.53 -4.72 20.81
C GLY A 276 0.85 -4.37 22.26
N ALA A 277 0.66 -3.10 22.65
CA ALA A 277 0.88 -2.64 24.03
C ALA A 277 -0.12 -3.27 25.01
N PHE A 278 -1.40 -3.37 24.61
CA PHE A 278 -2.44 -4.04 25.40
C PHE A 278 -2.08 -5.52 25.62
N LEU A 279 -1.73 -6.25 24.56
CA LEU A 279 -1.37 -7.67 24.65
C LEU A 279 -0.09 -7.91 25.46
N ALA A 280 0.90 -7.03 25.38
CA ALA A 280 2.11 -7.10 26.19
C ALA A 280 1.79 -6.94 27.69
N SER A 281 0.89 -6.02 28.02
CA SER A 281 0.42 -5.84 29.40
C SER A 281 -0.35 -7.04 29.89
N LEU A 282 -1.24 -7.58 29.07
CA LEU A 282 -2.06 -8.77 29.38
C LEU A 282 -1.18 -10.00 29.65
N ILE A 283 -0.18 -10.28 28.80
CA ILE A 283 0.79 -11.37 29.04
C ILE A 283 1.51 -11.17 30.37
N THR A 284 2.04 -9.98 30.61
CA THR A 284 2.80 -9.72 31.84
C THR A 284 1.95 -9.90 33.09
N GLU A 285 0.70 -9.43 33.07
CA GLU A 285 -0.24 -9.56 34.19
C GLU A 285 -0.63 -11.02 34.44
N LYS A 286 -0.98 -11.77 33.39
CA LYS A 286 -1.57 -13.12 33.53
C LYS A 286 -0.54 -14.24 33.65
N THR A 287 0.66 -14.06 33.05
CA THR A 287 1.67 -15.15 32.99
C THR A 287 2.93 -14.85 33.80
N GLY A 288 3.19 -13.57 34.12
CA GLY A 288 4.46 -13.13 34.71
C GLY A 288 5.61 -13.06 33.69
N VAL A 289 5.40 -13.41 32.42
CA VAL A 289 6.37 -13.28 31.35
C VAL A 289 6.58 -11.80 31.03
N LYS A 290 7.83 -11.33 31.06
CA LYS A 290 8.13 -9.95 30.68
C LYS A 290 7.88 -9.77 29.19
N ALA A 291 6.88 -8.95 28.83
CA ALA A 291 6.51 -8.65 27.47
C ALA A 291 6.73 -7.17 27.11
N ARG A 292 7.06 -6.91 25.85
CA ARG A 292 7.16 -5.58 25.26
C ARG A 292 6.48 -5.56 23.89
N SER A 293 6.08 -4.38 23.41
CA SER A 293 5.51 -4.19 22.08
C SER A 293 6.40 -3.33 21.22
N ILE A 294 6.35 -3.60 19.92
CA ILE A 294 6.95 -2.79 18.86
C ILE A 294 5.85 -2.54 17.85
N GLU A 295 5.57 -1.28 17.54
CA GLU A 295 4.63 -0.87 16.51
C GLU A 295 5.39 -0.42 15.27
N PHE A 296 5.19 -1.09 14.13
CA PHE A 296 5.84 -0.68 12.89
C PHE A 296 5.26 0.59 12.28
N SER A 297 4.00 0.87 12.53
CA SER A 297 3.33 2.10 12.11
C SER A 297 3.68 2.51 10.66
N THR A 298 3.99 3.77 10.41
CA THR A 298 4.31 4.28 9.08
C THR A 298 5.63 3.76 8.50
N LEU A 299 6.55 3.22 9.31
CA LEU A 299 7.85 2.72 8.84
C LEU A 299 7.69 1.63 7.79
N GLN A 300 6.73 0.71 7.96
CA GLN A 300 6.50 -0.39 7.03
C GLN A 300 6.07 0.04 5.61
N ARG A 301 5.60 1.27 5.43
CA ARG A 301 5.18 1.79 4.12
C ARG A 301 6.13 2.81 3.51
N CYS A 302 7.16 3.27 4.23
CA CYS A 302 8.07 4.31 3.76
C CYS A 302 9.56 3.89 3.76
N ALA A 303 9.88 2.64 4.10
CA ALA A 303 11.25 2.13 4.21
C ALA A 303 11.90 1.92 2.83
N SER A 304 12.28 2.99 2.16
CA SER A 304 12.91 2.94 0.83
C SER A 304 14.27 2.25 0.79
N HIS A 305 14.91 2.06 1.95
CA HIS A 305 16.20 1.38 2.09
C HIS A 305 16.08 -0.15 2.09
N VAL A 306 14.87 -0.70 2.15
CA VAL A 306 14.57 -2.15 2.15
C VAL A 306 13.53 -2.52 1.08
N VAL A 307 13.43 -1.77 -0.01
CA VAL A 307 12.43 -2.05 -1.05
C VAL A 307 12.69 -3.38 -1.77
N SER A 308 11.61 -4.01 -2.23
CA SER A 308 11.68 -5.14 -3.14
C SER A 308 11.93 -4.67 -4.57
N ARG A 309 12.89 -5.29 -5.27
CA ARG A 309 13.13 -5.06 -6.70
C ARG A 309 11.92 -5.43 -7.54
N THR A 310 11.32 -6.58 -7.25
CA THR A 310 10.09 -7.05 -7.89
C THR A 310 9.00 -5.98 -7.82
N ASP A 311 8.71 -5.49 -6.62
CA ASP A 311 7.66 -4.50 -6.38
C ASP A 311 7.92 -3.16 -7.08
N VAL A 312 9.18 -2.68 -7.11
CA VAL A 312 9.56 -1.45 -7.81
C VAL A 312 9.38 -1.59 -9.32
N ASP A 313 9.80 -2.72 -9.90
CA ASP A 313 9.71 -2.97 -11.33
C ASP A 313 8.24 -3.16 -11.76
N GLU A 314 7.44 -3.84 -10.96
CA GLU A 314 6.00 -4.03 -11.20
C GLU A 314 5.21 -2.74 -11.07
N ALA A 315 5.50 -1.91 -10.06
CA ALA A 315 4.92 -0.59 -9.92
C ALA A 315 5.22 0.30 -11.14
N TYR A 316 6.46 0.27 -11.63
CA TYR A 316 6.86 1.02 -12.83
C TYR A 316 6.07 0.56 -14.05
N ASN A 317 6.00 -0.76 -14.28
CA ASN A 317 5.29 -1.33 -15.42
C ASN A 317 3.78 -1.04 -15.36
N ALA A 318 3.17 -1.08 -14.18
CA ALA A 318 1.76 -0.73 -14.01
C ALA A 318 1.49 0.73 -14.40
N GLY A 319 2.36 1.67 -13.98
CA GLY A 319 2.26 3.07 -14.37
C GLY A 319 2.47 3.30 -15.86
N TYR A 320 3.48 2.64 -16.44
CA TYR A 320 3.79 2.72 -17.86
C TYR A 320 2.63 2.22 -18.72
N LEU A 321 2.10 1.05 -18.39
CA LEU A 321 0.98 0.44 -19.12
C LEU A 321 -0.32 1.27 -18.99
N ALA A 322 -0.59 1.85 -17.82
CA ALA A 322 -1.77 2.70 -17.65
C ALA A 322 -1.79 3.88 -18.65
N ALA A 323 -0.63 4.52 -18.85
CA ALA A 323 -0.52 5.56 -19.84
C ALA A 323 -0.70 5.02 -21.27
N GLN A 324 -0.06 3.89 -21.61
CA GLN A 324 -0.21 3.26 -22.93
C GLN A 324 -1.68 2.92 -23.23
N LYS A 325 -2.36 2.25 -22.31
CA LYS A 325 -3.79 1.88 -22.47
C LYS A 325 -4.67 3.10 -22.66
N ALA A 326 -4.43 4.18 -21.89
CA ALA A 326 -5.13 5.45 -22.09
C ALA A 326 -4.90 6.01 -23.50
N PHE A 327 -3.68 5.96 -24.04
CA PHE A 327 -3.34 6.40 -25.39
C PHE A 327 -3.98 5.53 -26.49
N GLU A 328 -4.21 4.27 -26.20
CA GLU A 328 -4.93 3.32 -27.09
C GLU A 328 -6.45 3.56 -27.06
N GLY A 329 -6.95 4.37 -26.11
CA GLY A 329 -8.36 4.74 -26.01
C GLY A 329 -9.13 4.03 -24.89
N ASN A 330 -8.47 3.20 -24.08
CA ASN A 330 -9.08 2.59 -22.89
C ASN A 330 -9.46 3.65 -21.86
N THR A 331 -10.55 3.39 -21.14
CA THR A 331 -11.05 4.27 -20.06
C THR A 331 -11.94 3.48 -19.10
N GLY A 332 -12.00 3.90 -17.84
CA GLY A 332 -12.81 3.19 -16.82
C GLY A 332 -12.22 1.83 -16.46
N GLU A 333 -10.89 1.71 -16.52
CA GLU A 333 -10.19 0.47 -16.23
C GLU A 333 -9.06 0.70 -15.19
N MET A 334 -8.72 -0.35 -14.45
CA MET A 334 -7.54 -0.42 -13.59
C MET A 334 -6.53 -1.41 -14.15
N ILE A 335 -5.24 -1.06 -14.09
CA ILE A 335 -4.17 -2.01 -14.43
C ILE A 335 -4.14 -3.14 -13.42
N THR A 336 -3.95 -4.37 -13.90
CA THR A 336 -3.85 -5.58 -13.10
C THR A 336 -2.56 -6.32 -13.37
N ILE A 337 -2.03 -6.99 -12.36
CA ILE A 337 -0.88 -7.88 -12.43
C ILE A 337 -1.40 -9.31 -12.36
N LYS A 338 -1.00 -10.13 -13.32
CA LYS A 338 -1.32 -11.56 -13.36
C LYS A 338 -0.04 -12.37 -13.26
N VAL A 339 0.04 -13.24 -12.28
CA VAL A 339 1.17 -14.16 -12.15
C VAL A 339 0.95 -15.36 -13.07
N GLU A 340 1.78 -15.48 -14.08
CA GLU A 340 1.77 -16.60 -15.05
C GLU A 340 2.51 -17.82 -14.51
N SER A 341 3.57 -17.58 -13.71
CA SER A 341 4.34 -18.63 -13.05
C SER A 341 5.04 -18.08 -11.81
N ARG A 342 5.11 -18.89 -10.76
CA ARG A 342 5.88 -18.54 -9.55
C ARG A 342 7.32 -19.12 -9.56
N ARG A 343 7.59 -20.10 -10.41
CA ARG A 343 8.93 -20.75 -10.55
C ARG A 343 9.19 -21.15 -12.00
N PRO A 344 9.97 -20.36 -12.79
CA PRO A 344 10.48 -19.00 -12.48
C PRO A 344 9.32 -18.00 -12.30
N TYR A 345 9.58 -16.92 -11.56
CA TYR A 345 8.58 -15.88 -11.37
C TYR A 345 8.39 -15.08 -12.65
N LEU A 346 7.18 -15.11 -13.17
CA LEU A 346 6.78 -14.42 -14.42
C LEU A 346 5.42 -13.78 -14.22
N VAL A 347 5.29 -12.52 -14.63
CA VAL A 347 4.04 -11.76 -14.60
C VAL A 347 3.69 -11.21 -15.98
N SER A 348 2.41 -11.09 -16.23
CA SER A 348 1.85 -10.27 -17.30
C SER A 348 0.99 -9.15 -16.72
N TYR A 349 0.71 -8.16 -17.53
CA TYR A 349 -0.09 -7.00 -17.14
C TYR A 349 -1.23 -6.85 -18.12
N ASP A 350 -2.39 -6.48 -17.60
CA ASP A 350 -3.57 -6.14 -18.39
C ASP A 350 -4.35 -5.02 -17.69
N SER A 351 -5.49 -4.67 -18.20
CA SER A 351 -6.43 -3.75 -17.56
C SER A 351 -7.79 -4.41 -17.39
N PHE A 352 -8.50 -4.01 -16.35
CA PHE A 352 -9.77 -4.61 -15.99
C PHE A 352 -10.80 -3.53 -15.65
N ASP A 353 -12.08 -3.84 -15.95
CA ASP A 353 -13.19 -2.93 -15.72
C ASP A 353 -13.24 -2.45 -14.26
N ILE A 354 -13.16 -1.15 -14.06
CA ILE A 354 -13.11 -0.50 -12.75
C ILE A 354 -14.34 -0.80 -11.88
N HIS A 355 -15.49 -1.12 -12.48
CA HIS A 355 -16.73 -1.42 -11.76
C HIS A 355 -16.65 -2.72 -10.95
N GLN A 356 -15.72 -3.62 -11.31
CA GLN A 356 -15.48 -4.85 -10.58
C GLN A 356 -14.42 -4.73 -9.49
N VAL A 357 -13.77 -3.57 -9.40
CA VAL A 357 -12.69 -3.29 -8.45
C VAL A 357 -13.18 -2.42 -7.29
N ALA A 358 -13.91 -1.36 -7.61
CA ALA A 358 -14.30 -0.33 -6.64
C ALA A 358 -15.18 -0.92 -5.52
N ASN A 359 -14.85 -0.59 -4.26
CA ASN A 359 -15.57 -0.99 -3.05
C ASN A 359 -15.59 -2.52 -2.76
N VAL A 360 -14.61 -3.28 -3.26
CA VAL A 360 -14.42 -4.70 -2.95
C VAL A 360 -13.07 -4.90 -2.27
N GLU A 361 -13.02 -5.60 -1.15
CA GLU A 361 -11.80 -5.93 -0.42
C GLU A 361 -11.45 -7.42 -0.55
N ARG A 362 -10.18 -7.71 -0.86
CA ARG A 362 -9.63 -9.07 -0.90
C ARG A 362 -8.90 -9.36 0.41
N LYS A 363 -9.28 -10.43 1.07
CA LYS A 363 -8.71 -10.91 2.33
C LYS A 363 -7.74 -12.07 2.10
N VAL A 364 -6.95 -12.38 3.13
CA VAL A 364 -6.17 -13.63 3.17
C VAL A 364 -7.15 -14.80 3.15
N PRO A 365 -6.99 -15.78 2.23
CA PRO A 365 -7.84 -16.96 2.19
C PRO A 365 -7.83 -17.71 3.53
N LEU A 366 -9.00 -18.07 4.03
CA LEU A 366 -9.11 -18.76 5.33
C LEU A 366 -8.36 -20.10 5.34
N GLU A 367 -8.32 -20.79 4.19
CA GLU A 367 -7.57 -22.03 4.02
C GLU A 367 -6.05 -21.86 4.12
N TRP A 368 -5.54 -20.63 4.03
CA TRP A 368 -4.14 -20.32 4.26
C TRP A 368 -3.83 -19.98 5.73
N ILE A 369 -4.85 -19.92 6.59
CA ILE A 369 -4.70 -19.66 8.00
C ILE A 369 -4.79 -21.00 8.74
N ILE A 370 -3.73 -21.36 9.44
CA ILE A 370 -3.55 -22.67 10.08
C ILE A 370 -3.33 -22.55 11.60
N ASN A 371 -3.14 -23.69 12.27
CA ASN A 371 -2.86 -23.77 13.71
C ASN A 371 -3.93 -23.06 14.54
N ASP A 372 -5.21 -23.35 14.25
CA ASP A 372 -6.36 -22.72 14.91
C ASP A 372 -6.33 -21.17 14.83
N GLY A 373 -5.94 -20.63 13.67
CA GLY A 373 -5.97 -19.18 13.43
C GLY A 373 -4.73 -18.43 13.88
N THR A 374 -3.63 -19.12 14.23
CA THR A 374 -2.45 -18.50 14.83
C THR A 374 -1.20 -18.55 13.96
N TYR A 375 -1.33 -18.98 12.71
CA TYR A 375 -0.23 -19.01 11.75
C TYR A 375 -0.73 -19.08 10.31
N VAL A 376 0.20 -19.03 9.33
CA VAL A 376 -0.11 -19.14 7.90
C VAL A 376 0.61 -20.32 7.25
N SER A 377 0.01 -20.85 6.20
CA SER A 377 0.47 -22.05 5.49
C SER A 377 1.60 -21.77 4.50
N ASP A 378 2.17 -22.84 3.97
CA ASP A 378 3.23 -22.78 2.95
C ASP A 378 2.70 -22.16 1.64
N GLU A 379 1.40 -22.28 1.33
CA GLU A 379 0.78 -21.65 0.17
C GLU A 379 0.87 -20.12 0.24
N PHE A 380 0.67 -19.55 1.42
CA PHE A 380 0.91 -18.11 1.62
C PHE A 380 2.39 -17.76 1.39
N ILE A 381 3.31 -18.57 1.91
CA ILE A 381 4.75 -18.34 1.74
C ILE A 381 5.14 -18.41 0.25
N GLU A 382 4.63 -19.39 -0.49
CA GLU A 382 4.85 -19.52 -1.93
C GLU A 382 4.26 -18.33 -2.71
N TYR A 383 3.10 -17.83 -2.30
CA TYR A 383 2.48 -16.65 -2.86
C TYR A 383 3.34 -15.40 -2.65
N ALA A 384 3.76 -15.13 -1.42
CA ALA A 384 4.35 -13.86 -1.05
C ALA A 384 5.89 -13.79 -1.28
N ARG A 385 6.59 -14.94 -1.27
CA ARG A 385 8.06 -15.00 -1.39
C ARG A 385 8.61 -14.30 -2.65
N PRO A 386 8.08 -14.49 -3.86
CA PRO A 386 8.58 -13.80 -5.04
C PRO A 386 8.46 -12.29 -4.97
N LEU A 387 7.44 -11.78 -4.26
CA LEU A 387 7.12 -10.35 -4.17
C LEU A 387 8.15 -9.55 -3.35
N ILE A 388 8.91 -10.22 -2.47
CA ILE A 388 9.93 -9.58 -1.62
C ILE A 388 11.34 -9.67 -2.23
N MET A 389 11.48 -10.21 -3.43
CA MET A 389 12.78 -10.55 -3.99
C MET A 389 13.53 -9.37 -4.61
N GLY A 390 14.86 -9.51 -4.60
CA GLY A 390 15.78 -8.52 -5.15
C GLY A 390 15.85 -7.23 -4.33
N GLN A 391 16.80 -6.36 -4.68
CA GLN A 391 17.02 -5.09 -3.99
C GLN A 391 17.32 -4.01 -5.01
N ILE A 392 16.93 -2.79 -4.68
CA ILE A 392 17.38 -1.58 -5.35
C ILE A 392 18.11 -0.74 -4.30
N GLU A 393 19.39 -0.56 -4.50
CA GLU A 393 20.19 0.23 -3.57
C GLU A 393 19.80 1.71 -3.67
N PRO A 394 19.57 2.38 -2.53
CA PRO A 394 19.43 3.84 -2.49
C PRO A 394 20.70 4.53 -3.00
N TYR A 395 20.55 5.69 -3.62
CA TYR A 395 21.69 6.60 -3.76
C TYR A 395 21.92 7.30 -2.44
N TYR A 396 23.16 7.34 -1.98
CA TYR A 396 23.50 7.96 -0.71
C TYR A 396 24.15 9.34 -0.93
N SER A 397 23.79 10.29 -0.08
CA SER A 397 24.43 11.60 0.03
C SER A 397 24.59 11.91 1.50
N ALA A 398 25.80 12.29 1.90
CA ALA A 398 26.13 12.57 3.31
C ALA A 398 25.71 11.44 4.29
N GLY A 399 25.80 10.17 3.86
CA GLY A 399 25.52 9.00 4.70
C GLY A 399 24.04 8.60 4.82
N VAL A 400 23.11 9.32 4.16
CA VAL A 400 21.68 9.00 4.17
C VAL A 400 21.14 8.82 2.75
N PRO A 401 20.03 8.08 2.55
CA PRO A 401 19.39 7.94 1.24
C PRO A 401 19.02 9.29 0.64
N GLN A 402 19.37 9.49 -0.63
CA GLN A 402 19.02 10.66 -1.40
C GLN A 402 17.64 10.46 -2.04
N HIS A 403 16.77 11.47 -1.93
CA HIS A 403 15.44 11.49 -2.52
C HIS A 403 15.26 12.72 -3.40
N ILE A 404 14.43 12.61 -4.44
CA ILE A 404 13.97 13.76 -5.20
C ILE A 404 12.80 14.43 -4.47
N SER A 405 12.78 15.74 -4.47
CA SER A 405 11.67 16.53 -3.92
C SER A 405 11.20 17.56 -4.93
N LEU A 406 9.95 17.97 -4.84
CA LEU A 406 9.48 19.15 -5.55
C LEU A 406 10.25 20.36 -5.04
N SER A 407 10.98 21.03 -5.94
CA SER A 407 11.69 22.25 -5.57
C SER A 407 10.65 23.32 -5.17
N LYS A 408 10.94 24.04 -4.09
CA LYS A 408 10.12 25.19 -3.67
C LYS A 408 10.18 26.37 -4.65
N GLU A 409 11.02 26.29 -5.66
CA GLU A 409 11.15 27.25 -6.75
C GLU A 409 10.09 27.01 -7.82
N GLY A 410 8.91 27.51 -7.62
CA GLY A 410 7.80 27.37 -8.56
C GLY A 410 6.50 28.01 -8.08
N LYS A 411 6.56 28.73 -6.96
CA LYS A 411 5.52 29.65 -6.54
C LYS A 411 5.98 31.10 -6.83
N GLU A 412 6.19 31.41 -8.10
CA GLU A 412 6.16 32.76 -8.65
C GLU A 412 5.18 32.80 -9.83
#